data_cb62e33c620adb4b6539d94c587b757a
#
_entry.id   cb62e33c620adb4b6539d94c587b757a
#
_cell.length_a   1.000
_cell.length_b   1.000
_cell.length_c   1.000
_cell.angle_alpha   90.00
_cell.angle_beta   90.00
_cell.angle_gamma   90.00
#
_symmetry.space_group_name_H-M   'P 1'
#
loop_
_entity.id
_entity.type
_entity.pdbx_description
1 polymer ?
#
loop_
_entity_poly.entity_id
_entity_poly.type
_entity_poly.pdbx_seq_one_letter_code
_entity_poly.pdbx_strand_id
1 'polypeptide(L)'
;MNWHEGNSATLRLAADEAQVRHGVQVVMAETHVITHTLFPDEMEFTHAGSMETAAVLAFDPGLVHLDRATPASDRAAGEAAHALFRRPDVYPVMRDFHDVAETGWYGRPELALPERAEEIAEAVADHVVARAKEVWSALGEAE
;
A
#
# COMPACT_ATOMS: atom_id res chain seq x y z
N MET A 1 5.20 5.05 -7.70
CA MET A 1 4.05 4.27 -7.17
C MET A 1 4.50 3.51 -5.93
N ASN A 2 3.68 3.52 -4.90
CA ASN A 2 3.97 2.87 -3.61
C ASN A 2 2.86 1.86 -3.26
N TRP A 3 3.20 0.59 -3.16
CA TRP A 3 2.29 -0.50 -2.80
C TRP A 3 2.30 -0.87 -1.32
N HIS A 4 3.20 -0.28 -0.53
CA HIS A 4 3.33 -0.62 0.88
C HIS A 4 3.36 0.64 1.75
N GLU A 5 2.41 0.75 2.69
CA GLU A 5 2.23 1.93 3.56
C GLU A 5 3.52 2.31 4.32
N GLY A 6 4.27 1.32 4.80
CA GLY A 6 5.51 1.55 5.55
C GLY A 6 6.59 2.34 4.79
N ASN A 7 6.51 2.39 3.47
CA ASN A 7 7.44 3.16 2.63
C ASN A 7 7.06 4.63 2.49
N SER A 8 5.81 5.03 2.79
CA SER A 8 5.27 6.34 2.43
C SER A 8 6.07 7.51 3.00
N ALA A 9 6.47 7.43 4.28
CA ALA A 9 7.26 8.49 4.91
C ALA A 9 8.64 8.64 4.25
N THR A 10 9.34 7.55 4.02
CA THR A 10 10.68 7.54 3.38
C THR A 10 10.60 8.04 1.95
N LEU A 11 9.58 7.62 1.19
CA LEU A 11 9.39 8.06 -0.18
C LEU A 11 9.04 9.55 -0.28
N ARG A 12 8.29 10.10 0.66
CA ARG A 12 8.03 11.55 0.74
C ARG A 12 9.31 12.34 0.96
N LEU A 13 10.15 11.93 1.92
CA LEU A 13 11.43 12.58 2.16
C LEU A 13 12.35 12.49 0.92
N ALA A 14 12.42 11.34 0.28
CA ALA A 14 13.20 11.17 -0.95
C ALA A 14 12.66 12.02 -2.11
N ALA A 15 11.34 12.16 -2.24
CA ALA A 15 10.69 13.01 -3.23
C ALA A 15 11.04 14.49 -2.99
N ASP A 16 10.92 14.96 -1.74
CA ASP A 16 11.28 16.33 -1.37
C ASP A 16 12.75 16.63 -1.69
N GLU A 17 13.65 15.72 -1.34
CA GLU A 17 15.07 15.87 -1.62
C GLU A 17 15.35 15.89 -3.14
N ALA A 18 14.70 15.02 -3.91
CA ALA A 18 14.84 14.98 -5.36
C ALA A 18 14.35 16.27 -6.02
N GLN A 19 13.22 16.81 -5.57
CA GLN A 19 12.68 18.09 -6.07
C GLN A 19 13.65 19.24 -5.81
N VAL A 20 14.17 19.34 -4.57
CA VAL A 20 15.10 20.42 -4.19
C VAL A 20 16.45 20.30 -4.94
N ARG A 21 17.01 19.09 -5.04
CA ARG A 21 18.34 18.88 -5.65
C ARG A 21 18.35 18.97 -7.17
N HIS A 22 17.28 18.50 -7.79
CA HIS A 22 17.26 18.28 -9.24
C HIS A 22 16.24 19.15 -9.98
N GLY A 23 15.45 19.95 -9.28
CA GLY A 23 14.41 20.79 -9.90
C GLY A 23 13.35 19.98 -10.64
N VAL A 24 13.10 18.74 -10.20
CA VAL A 24 12.11 17.85 -10.80
C VAL A 24 10.80 17.92 -10.01
N GLN A 25 9.67 17.80 -10.68
CA GLN A 25 8.38 17.62 -10.01
C GLN A 25 8.15 16.13 -9.77
N VAL A 26 7.80 15.76 -8.54
CA VAL A 26 7.47 14.38 -8.18
C VAL A 26 5.99 14.26 -7.86
N VAL A 27 5.30 13.32 -8.51
CA VAL A 27 3.92 12.93 -8.19
C VAL A 27 3.97 11.54 -7.55
N MET A 28 3.41 11.41 -6.36
CA MET A 28 3.32 10.15 -5.63
C MET A 28 1.94 9.52 -5.81
N ALA A 29 1.92 8.20 -6.00
CA ALA A 29 0.70 7.41 -5.99
C ALA A 29 0.79 6.35 -4.89
N GLU A 30 -0.10 6.43 -3.92
CA GLU A 30 -0.25 5.48 -2.82
C GLU A 30 -1.23 4.38 -3.25
N THR A 31 -0.72 3.37 -3.94
CA THR A 31 -1.56 2.37 -4.60
C THR A 31 -2.33 1.50 -3.62
N HIS A 32 -1.83 1.29 -2.40
CA HIS A 32 -2.57 0.63 -1.34
C HIS A 32 -3.84 1.40 -0.95
N VAL A 33 -3.82 2.73 -0.91
CA VAL A 33 -5.00 3.58 -0.67
C VAL A 33 -5.96 3.50 -1.86
N ILE A 34 -5.42 3.57 -3.08
CA ILE A 34 -6.20 3.51 -4.32
C ILE A 34 -6.93 2.16 -4.41
N THR A 35 -6.23 1.05 -4.18
CA THR A 35 -6.82 -0.29 -4.23
C THR A 35 -7.98 -0.42 -3.25
N HIS A 36 -7.78 -0.01 -2.00
CA HIS A 36 -8.85 -0.03 -1.01
C HIS A 36 -10.02 0.89 -1.37
N THR A 37 -9.76 2.03 -2.02
CA THR A 37 -10.80 2.95 -2.48
C THR A 37 -11.61 2.37 -3.62
N LEU A 38 -10.98 1.68 -4.56
CA LEU A 38 -11.64 1.09 -5.73
C LEU A 38 -12.37 -0.22 -5.39
N PHE A 39 -11.84 -0.98 -4.42
CA PHE A 39 -12.31 -2.31 -4.05
C PHE A 39 -12.52 -2.45 -2.53
N PRO A 40 -13.36 -1.59 -1.91
CA PRO A 40 -13.47 -1.53 -0.44
C PRO A 40 -14.05 -2.81 0.19
N ASP A 41 -14.91 -3.52 -0.53
CA ASP A 41 -15.58 -4.72 -0.06
C ASP A 41 -14.79 -6.01 -0.38
N GLU A 42 -13.82 -5.93 -1.29
CA GLU A 42 -13.07 -7.09 -1.80
C GLU A 42 -11.66 -7.15 -1.24
N MET A 43 -11.09 -6.00 -0.88
CA MET A 43 -9.69 -5.88 -0.47
C MET A 43 -9.57 -5.34 0.94
N GLU A 44 -8.93 -6.12 1.81
CA GLU A 44 -8.65 -5.70 3.18
C GLU A 44 -7.44 -4.78 3.25
N PHE A 45 -7.60 -3.67 3.96
CA PHE A 45 -6.49 -2.77 4.30
C PHE A 45 -5.77 -3.25 5.56
N THR A 46 -5.12 -4.42 5.45
CA THR A 46 -4.37 -5.08 6.53
C THR A 46 -2.97 -5.41 6.07
N HIS A 47 -2.05 -5.58 7.03
CA HIS A 47 -0.66 -5.94 6.71
C HIS A 47 -0.55 -7.38 6.23
N ALA A 48 0.14 -7.59 5.11
CA ALA A 48 0.26 -8.86 4.40
C ALA A 48 -1.10 -9.53 4.14
N GLY A 49 -2.08 -8.73 3.76
CA GLY A 49 -3.44 -9.17 3.46
C GLY A 49 -3.68 -9.45 1.99
N SER A 50 -4.97 -9.55 1.65
CA SER A 50 -5.42 -9.87 0.28
C SER A 50 -4.95 -8.84 -0.75
N MET A 51 -4.92 -7.57 -0.41
CA MET A 51 -4.52 -6.48 -1.32
C MET A 51 -3.05 -6.58 -1.73
N GLU A 52 -2.14 -6.76 -0.78
CA GLU A 52 -0.71 -6.90 -1.08
C GLU A 52 -0.45 -8.20 -1.83
N THR A 53 -1.14 -9.28 -1.46
CA THR A 53 -1.05 -10.57 -2.16
C THR A 53 -1.56 -10.48 -3.60
N ALA A 54 -2.69 -9.81 -3.85
CA ALA A 54 -3.22 -9.61 -5.20
C ALA A 54 -2.24 -8.81 -6.08
N ALA A 55 -1.57 -7.81 -5.53
CA ALA A 55 -0.55 -7.06 -6.26
C ALA A 55 0.62 -7.95 -6.70
N VAL A 56 1.08 -8.87 -5.84
CA VAL A 56 2.14 -9.83 -6.20
C VAL A 56 1.64 -10.85 -7.22
N LEU A 57 0.41 -11.37 -7.07
CA LEU A 57 -0.21 -12.29 -8.01
C LEU A 57 -0.33 -11.70 -9.42
N ALA A 58 -0.67 -10.42 -9.53
CA ALA A 58 -0.76 -9.73 -10.82
C ALA A 58 0.60 -9.58 -11.50
N PHE A 59 1.67 -9.45 -10.72
CA PHE A 59 3.03 -9.33 -11.23
C PHE A 59 3.62 -10.69 -11.62
N ASP A 60 3.61 -11.64 -10.70
CA ASP A 60 4.09 -13.01 -10.89
C ASP A 60 3.45 -13.96 -9.86
N PRO A 61 2.46 -14.77 -10.25
CA PRO A 61 1.82 -15.73 -9.36
C PRO A 61 2.79 -16.74 -8.73
N GLY A 62 3.93 -17.01 -9.39
CA GLY A 62 4.96 -17.93 -8.91
C GLY A 62 5.69 -17.42 -7.65
N LEU A 63 5.54 -16.16 -7.30
CA LEU A 63 6.13 -15.58 -6.09
C LEU A 63 5.24 -15.72 -4.85
N VAL A 64 3.99 -16.13 -5.00
CA VAL A 64 3.05 -16.30 -3.88
C VAL A 64 3.03 -17.76 -3.41
N HIS A 65 3.45 -17.97 -2.18
CA HIS A 65 3.62 -19.30 -1.57
C HIS A 65 2.75 -19.42 -0.30
N LEU A 66 1.43 -19.47 -0.45
CA LEU A 66 0.52 -19.61 0.69
C LEU A 66 0.73 -20.89 1.48
N ASP A 67 1.25 -21.95 0.84
CA ASP A 67 1.63 -23.22 1.47
C ASP A 67 2.76 -23.08 2.49
N ARG A 68 3.53 -22.01 2.43
CA ARG A 68 4.63 -21.69 3.37
C ARG A 68 4.23 -20.71 4.46
N ALA A 69 2.99 -20.21 4.44
CA ALA A 69 2.52 -19.24 5.42
C ALA A 69 2.57 -19.85 6.83
N THR A 70 3.25 -19.15 7.74
CA THR A 70 3.19 -19.47 9.17
C THR A 70 1.81 -19.04 9.72
N PRO A 71 1.40 -19.52 10.91
CA PRO A 71 0.20 -18.95 11.53
C PRO A 71 0.30 -17.43 11.66
N ALA A 72 -0.77 -16.74 11.28
CA ALA A 72 -0.86 -15.29 11.46
C ALA A 72 -0.82 -14.93 12.95
N SER A 73 -0.31 -13.72 13.25
CA SER A 73 -0.50 -13.10 14.56
C SER A 73 -1.98 -12.81 14.82
N ASP A 74 -2.32 -12.53 16.09
CA ASP A 74 -3.69 -12.15 16.44
C ASP A 74 -4.11 -10.92 15.61
N ARG A 75 -5.11 -11.14 14.75
CA ARG A 75 -5.59 -10.12 13.84
C ARG A 75 -6.18 -8.91 14.56
N ALA A 76 -7.01 -9.14 15.57
CA ALA A 76 -7.69 -8.06 16.28
C ALA A 76 -6.67 -7.20 17.04
N ALA A 77 -5.65 -7.82 17.63
CA ALA A 77 -4.55 -7.13 18.28
C ALA A 77 -3.72 -6.34 17.25
N GLY A 78 -3.40 -6.93 16.10
CA GLY A 78 -2.67 -6.28 15.02
C GLY A 78 -3.42 -5.06 14.46
N GLU A 79 -4.71 -5.19 14.18
CA GLU A 79 -5.56 -4.08 13.73
C GLU A 79 -5.66 -2.97 14.77
N ALA A 80 -5.85 -3.31 16.04
CA ALA A 80 -5.91 -2.33 17.13
C ALA A 80 -4.59 -1.58 17.30
N ALA A 81 -3.46 -2.28 17.26
CA ALA A 81 -2.14 -1.66 17.30
C ALA A 81 -1.92 -0.74 16.10
N HIS A 82 -2.20 -1.21 14.89
CA HIS A 82 -2.06 -0.40 13.67
C HIS A 82 -2.92 0.86 13.70
N ALA A 83 -4.13 0.80 14.24
CA ALA A 83 -5.00 1.96 14.37
C ALA A 83 -4.37 3.06 15.25
N LEU A 84 -3.53 2.72 16.22
CA LEU A 84 -2.80 3.70 17.03
C LEU A 84 -1.75 4.46 16.21
N PHE A 85 -1.02 3.75 15.34
CA PHE A 85 0.03 4.35 14.49
C PHE A 85 -0.55 5.21 13.35
N ARG A 86 -1.82 5.01 13.00
CA ARG A 86 -2.53 5.75 11.93
C ARG A 86 -3.33 6.94 12.43
N ARG A 87 -3.28 7.29 13.71
CA ARG A 87 -3.94 8.50 14.22
C ARG A 87 -3.36 9.74 13.54
N PRO A 88 -4.19 10.71 13.15
CA PRO A 88 -3.71 11.89 12.43
C PRO A 88 -3.12 12.97 13.35
N ASP A 89 -3.37 12.88 14.66
CA ASP A 89 -3.07 13.93 15.65
C ASP A 89 -1.91 13.54 16.59
N VAL A 90 -2.09 12.51 17.39
CA VAL A 90 -1.09 12.00 18.35
C VAL A 90 -0.98 10.50 18.20
N TYR A 91 0.19 10.05 17.83
CA TYR A 91 0.44 8.63 17.56
C TYR A 91 1.87 8.25 17.97
N PRO A 92 2.08 6.99 18.39
CA PRO A 92 3.41 6.48 18.60
C PRO A 92 4.14 6.26 17.27
N VAL A 93 5.43 6.48 17.23
CA VAL A 93 6.26 6.03 16.11
C VAL A 93 6.57 4.54 16.31
N MET A 94 6.21 3.73 15.33
CA MET A 94 6.48 2.29 15.36
C MET A 94 8.00 2.05 15.37
N ARG A 95 8.47 1.30 16.35
CA ARG A 95 9.88 0.95 16.49
C ARG A 95 10.20 -0.33 15.74
N ASP A 96 9.36 -1.34 15.90
CA ASP A 96 9.50 -2.65 15.28
C ASP A 96 8.10 -3.20 14.94
N PHE A 97 7.94 -3.76 13.73
CA PHE A 97 6.67 -4.36 13.34
C PHE A 97 6.32 -5.60 14.17
N HIS A 98 7.31 -6.28 14.72
CA HIS A 98 7.11 -7.39 15.65
C HIS A 98 6.28 -6.99 16.89
N ASP A 99 6.34 -5.71 17.30
CA ASP A 99 5.51 -5.18 18.40
C ASP A 99 4.00 -5.15 18.04
N VAL A 100 3.69 -5.21 16.73
CA VAL A 100 2.32 -5.23 16.18
C VAL A 100 1.87 -6.64 15.81
N ALA A 101 2.78 -7.40 15.22
CA ALA A 101 2.53 -8.74 14.72
C ALA A 101 3.74 -9.64 14.94
N GLU A 102 3.70 -10.50 15.96
CA GLU A 102 4.81 -11.35 16.40
C GLU A 102 5.35 -12.26 15.27
N THR A 103 4.46 -12.76 14.40
CA THR A 103 4.84 -13.59 13.24
C THR A 103 5.11 -12.78 11.97
N GLY A 104 5.08 -11.45 12.06
CA GLY A 104 5.36 -10.53 10.96
C GLY A 104 4.14 -10.20 10.08
N TRP A 105 2.97 -10.76 10.36
CA TRP A 105 1.75 -10.51 9.59
C TRP A 105 0.47 -10.83 10.38
N TYR A 106 -0.65 -10.21 10.01
CA TYR A 106 -1.97 -10.46 10.60
C TYR A 106 -3.12 -10.36 9.57
N GLY A 107 -2.82 -10.09 8.31
CA GLY A 107 -3.80 -10.03 7.23
C GLY A 107 -4.35 -11.40 6.83
N ARG A 108 -5.13 -11.42 5.76
CA ARG A 108 -5.69 -12.64 5.17
C ARG A 108 -5.30 -12.76 3.69
N PRO A 109 -4.07 -13.19 3.39
CA PRO A 109 -3.60 -13.35 2.01
C PRO A 109 -4.43 -14.37 1.21
N GLU A 110 -5.05 -15.35 1.90
CA GLU A 110 -5.94 -16.34 1.29
C GLU A 110 -7.22 -15.77 0.69
N LEU A 111 -7.56 -14.53 1.04
CA LEU A 111 -8.69 -13.80 0.44
C LEU A 111 -8.30 -13.03 -0.82
N ALA A 112 -7.04 -13.06 -1.23
CA ALA A 112 -6.68 -12.55 -2.55
C ALA A 112 -7.45 -13.31 -3.64
N LEU A 113 -7.83 -12.61 -4.70
CA LEU A 113 -8.60 -13.14 -5.83
C LEU A 113 -7.64 -13.35 -7.01
N PRO A 114 -6.99 -14.53 -7.12
CA PRO A 114 -5.97 -14.75 -8.15
C PRO A 114 -6.50 -14.52 -9.57
N GLU A 115 -7.75 -14.93 -9.82
CA GLU A 115 -8.43 -14.78 -11.10
C GLU A 115 -8.75 -13.32 -11.47
N ARG A 116 -8.69 -12.41 -10.52
CA ARG A 116 -8.95 -10.97 -10.71
C ARG A 116 -7.73 -10.10 -10.46
N ALA A 117 -6.60 -10.69 -10.11
CA ALA A 117 -5.41 -9.94 -9.71
C ALA A 117 -4.93 -8.97 -10.81
N GLU A 118 -4.92 -9.41 -12.07
CA GLU A 118 -4.55 -8.59 -13.22
C GLU A 118 -5.57 -7.45 -13.45
N GLU A 119 -6.87 -7.74 -13.42
CA GLU A 119 -7.95 -6.74 -13.54
C GLU A 119 -7.82 -5.65 -12.46
N ILE A 120 -7.54 -6.05 -11.22
CA ILE A 120 -7.36 -5.13 -10.10
C ILE A 120 -6.12 -4.24 -10.32
N ALA A 121 -5.01 -4.83 -10.74
CA ALA A 121 -3.78 -4.08 -11.03
C ALA A 121 -3.96 -3.09 -12.17
N GLU A 122 -4.66 -3.47 -13.24
CA GLU A 122 -5.01 -2.59 -14.36
C GLU A 122 -5.90 -1.43 -13.92
N ALA A 123 -6.95 -1.69 -13.14
CA ALA A 123 -7.83 -0.65 -12.63
C ALA A 123 -7.08 0.36 -11.76
N VAL A 124 -6.15 -0.11 -10.93
CA VAL A 124 -5.27 0.77 -10.13
C VAL A 124 -4.35 1.58 -11.03
N ALA A 125 -3.76 0.97 -12.04
CA ALA A 125 -2.88 1.66 -12.99
C ALA A 125 -3.63 2.75 -13.77
N ASP A 126 -4.83 2.45 -14.27
CA ASP A 126 -5.69 3.40 -14.96
C ASP A 126 -6.07 4.59 -14.08
N HIS A 127 -6.42 4.33 -12.83
CA HIS A 127 -6.69 5.37 -11.85
C HIS A 127 -5.46 6.26 -11.62
N VAL A 128 -4.28 5.66 -11.45
CA VAL A 128 -3.01 6.42 -11.28
C VAL A 128 -2.75 7.29 -12.50
N VAL A 129 -2.89 6.75 -13.71
CA VAL A 129 -2.66 7.51 -14.95
C VAL A 129 -3.62 8.69 -15.06
N ALA A 130 -4.91 8.47 -14.80
CA ALA A 130 -5.91 9.53 -14.85
C ALA A 130 -5.59 10.65 -13.85
N ARG A 131 -5.35 10.30 -12.58
CA ARG A 131 -5.05 11.27 -11.53
C ARG A 131 -3.71 11.97 -11.72
N ALA A 132 -2.68 11.26 -12.16
CA ALA A 132 -1.39 11.86 -12.46
C ALA A 132 -1.50 12.93 -13.57
N LYS A 133 -2.29 12.68 -14.62
CA LYS A 133 -2.56 13.68 -15.67
C LYS A 133 -3.26 14.91 -15.13
N GLU A 134 -4.28 14.76 -14.28
CA GLU A 134 -4.98 15.87 -13.64
C GLU A 134 -4.02 16.74 -12.81
N VAL A 135 -3.21 16.09 -11.95
CA VAL A 135 -2.22 16.78 -11.10
C VAL A 135 -1.17 17.49 -11.95
N TRP A 136 -0.69 16.83 -13.02
CA TRP A 136 0.34 17.39 -13.88
C TRP A 136 -0.17 18.61 -14.66
N SER A 137 -1.41 18.55 -15.17
CA SER A 137 -2.05 19.69 -15.83
C SER A 137 -2.20 20.87 -14.89
N ALA A 138 -2.65 20.61 -13.65
CA ALA A 138 -2.83 21.68 -12.66
C ALA A 138 -1.50 22.33 -12.23
N LEU A 139 -0.41 21.58 -12.23
CA LEU A 139 0.94 22.11 -11.92
C LEU A 139 1.53 22.90 -13.09
N GLY A 140 1.28 22.50 -14.33
CA GLY A 140 1.74 23.20 -15.54
C GLY A 140 0.96 24.49 -15.84
N GLU A 141 -0.26 24.64 -15.33
CA GLU A 141 -1.06 25.86 -15.44
C GLU A 141 -0.67 26.94 -14.39
N ALA A 142 0.19 26.60 -13.44
CA ALA A 142 0.64 27.48 -12.37
C ALA A 142 1.96 28.25 -12.70
N GLU A 143 2.54 28.02 -13.88
CA GLU A 143 3.69 28.77 -14.43
C GLU A 143 3.21 29.91 -15.35
#